data_b1a64fe24d8709e6019f70b3d83665b1
#
_entry.id   b1a64fe24d8709e6019f70b3d83665b1
#
_cell.length_a   1.000
_cell.length_b   1.000
_cell.length_c   1.000
_cell.angle_alpha   90.00
_cell.angle_beta   90.00
_cell.angle_gamma   90.00
#
_symmetry.space_group_name_H-M   'P 1'
#
loop_
_entity.id
_entity.type
_entity.pdbx_description
1 polymer ?
#
loop_
_entity_poly.entity_id
_entity_poly.type
_entity_poly.pdbx_seq_one_letter_code
_entity_poly.pdbx_strand_id
1 'polypeptide(L)'
;MIISAHQPAYLPWLGYFAKIARADLFVLHDRSRIGRRNMLNRNTIGGPRDLLLTIPLAHEDLRAERPIDEVHLVDDGWRRRHWKAVQMAYRRAPHFRTHAEFLESYYATEFTTLNEVCLPFIDYCLEQLKIDTPVHRISQLDLPAFDRQTIIPLLCERFGADAFIAGPQAVNYLKTDGLEGIRIDYFHYAHPVYPQAGNSFHSHLSVLDLLMNCGPESADIVRGTPA
;
A
#
# COMPACT_ATOMS: atom_id res chain seq x y z
N MET A 1 -16.04 13.58 9.99
CA MET A 1 -14.85 13.31 9.14
C MET A 1 -14.44 11.86 9.29
N ILE A 2 -14.19 11.19 8.18
CA ILE A 2 -13.82 9.77 8.14
C ILE A 2 -12.32 9.66 7.91
N ILE A 3 -11.59 9.01 8.80
CA ILE A 3 -10.16 8.74 8.60
C ILE A 3 -9.88 7.25 8.44
N SER A 4 -8.72 6.93 7.90
CA SER A 4 -8.23 5.55 7.83
C SER A 4 -6.73 5.50 8.01
N ALA A 5 -6.19 4.35 8.37
CA ALA A 5 -4.76 4.16 8.46
C ALA A 5 -4.34 2.78 7.94
N HIS A 6 -3.14 2.71 7.38
CA HIS A 6 -2.50 1.46 7.01
C HIS A 6 -0.98 1.60 6.99
N GLN A 7 -0.29 0.50 7.15
CA GLN A 7 1.16 0.45 6.99
C GLN A 7 1.54 0.72 5.54
N PRO A 8 2.66 1.42 5.26
CA PRO A 8 3.24 1.46 3.93
C PRO A 8 3.61 0.05 3.48
N ALA A 9 3.39 -0.26 2.22
CA ALA A 9 3.68 -1.57 1.65
C ALA A 9 4.29 -1.43 0.25
N TYR A 10 5.13 -2.40 -0.11
CA TYR A 10 5.73 -2.48 -1.45
C TYR A 10 4.71 -2.95 -2.47
N LEU A 11 4.56 -2.18 -3.56
CA LEU A 11 3.64 -2.44 -4.66
C LEU A 11 2.22 -2.81 -4.20
N PRO A 12 1.51 -1.96 -3.41
CA PRO A 12 0.24 -2.35 -2.78
C PRO A 12 -0.80 -2.83 -3.80
N TRP A 13 -1.75 -3.63 -3.33
CA TRP A 13 -2.87 -4.12 -4.13
C TRP A 13 -4.00 -3.08 -4.23
N LEU A 14 -4.98 -3.31 -5.10
CA LEU A 14 -6.07 -2.37 -5.39
C LEU A 14 -6.85 -1.93 -4.14
N GLY A 15 -7.15 -2.86 -3.24
CA GLY A 15 -7.91 -2.57 -2.02
C GLY A 15 -7.21 -1.60 -1.07
N TYR A 16 -5.89 -1.49 -1.15
CA TYR A 16 -5.13 -0.48 -0.42
C TYR A 16 -5.54 0.94 -0.85
N PHE A 17 -5.56 1.18 -2.14
CA PHE A 17 -5.92 2.48 -2.73
C PHE A 17 -7.41 2.76 -2.66
N ALA A 18 -8.26 1.74 -2.83
CA ALA A 18 -9.71 1.88 -2.64
C ALA A 18 -10.07 2.30 -1.21
N LYS A 19 -9.31 1.82 -0.21
CA LYS A 19 -9.47 2.23 1.18
C LYS A 19 -9.05 3.69 1.40
N ILE A 20 -7.96 4.14 0.77
CA ILE A 20 -7.53 5.55 0.81
C ILE A 20 -8.61 6.44 0.19
N ALA A 21 -9.12 6.08 -0.99
CA ALA A 21 -10.12 6.86 -1.71
C ALA A 21 -11.48 7.01 -0.99
N ARG A 22 -11.75 6.18 0.03
CA ARG A 22 -12.97 6.25 0.86
C ARG A 22 -12.83 7.11 2.11
N ALA A 23 -11.63 7.53 2.45
CA ALA A 23 -11.37 8.34 3.63
C ALA A 23 -11.25 9.82 3.26
N ASP A 24 -11.65 10.71 4.17
CA ASP A 24 -11.41 12.14 4.07
C ASP A 24 -9.94 12.49 4.35
N LEU A 25 -9.26 11.63 5.13
CA LEU A 25 -7.84 11.73 5.44
C LEU A 25 -7.28 10.32 5.70
N PHE A 26 -6.06 10.08 5.22
CA PHE A 26 -5.38 8.80 5.41
C PHE A 26 -4.06 8.95 6.16
N VAL A 27 -3.77 7.99 7.03
CA VAL A 27 -2.52 7.98 7.82
C VAL A 27 -1.69 6.75 7.49
N LEU A 28 -0.49 6.96 6.98
CA LEU A 28 0.52 5.91 6.83
C LEU A 28 1.14 5.59 8.19
N HIS A 29 0.86 4.37 8.67
CA HIS A 29 1.36 3.90 9.97
C HIS A 29 2.77 3.32 9.82
N ASP A 30 3.73 4.19 9.54
CA ASP A 30 5.14 3.85 9.31
C ASP A 30 5.92 3.55 10.61
N ARG A 31 5.35 3.87 11.78
CA ARG A 31 5.89 3.51 13.10
C ARG A 31 5.41 2.14 13.60
N SER A 32 4.65 1.38 12.81
CA SER A 32 4.33 0.00 13.19
C SER A 32 5.58 -0.87 13.21
N ARG A 33 5.64 -1.78 14.18
CA ARG A 33 6.69 -2.78 14.26
C ARG A 33 6.52 -3.84 13.18
N ILE A 34 7.63 -4.25 12.58
CA ILE A 34 7.65 -5.25 11.52
C ILE A 34 8.40 -6.50 11.97
N GLY A 35 7.75 -7.63 11.88
CA GLY A 35 8.35 -8.92 12.19
C GLY A 35 8.66 -9.77 10.96
N ARG A 36 9.26 -10.93 11.15
CA ARG A 36 9.73 -11.83 10.07
C ARG A 36 8.63 -12.32 9.12
N ARG A 37 7.38 -12.43 9.56
CA ARG A 37 6.23 -12.92 8.77
C ARG A 37 5.40 -11.79 8.18
N ASN A 38 6.03 -10.66 7.90
CA ASN A 38 5.33 -9.54 7.29
C ASN A 38 5.08 -9.76 5.78
N MET A 39 4.12 -9.03 5.24
CA MET A 39 3.82 -8.96 3.80
C MET A 39 4.09 -7.58 3.21
N LEU A 40 4.70 -6.66 3.99
CA LEU A 40 4.88 -5.26 3.59
C LEU A 40 6.00 -5.08 2.57
N ASN A 41 6.99 -5.98 2.58
CA ASN A 41 8.16 -5.95 1.69
C ASN A 41 7.97 -6.76 0.40
N ARG A 42 6.76 -7.24 0.11
CA ARG A 42 6.51 -8.11 -1.05
C ARG A 42 5.13 -7.93 -1.62
N ASN A 43 5.00 -8.17 -2.92
CA ASN A 43 3.71 -8.34 -3.57
C ASN A 43 3.86 -9.12 -4.88
N THR A 44 2.72 -9.59 -5.42
CA THR A 44 2.65 -10.34 -6.67
C THR A 44 2.30 -9.40 -7.81
N ILE A 45 3.03 -9.51 -8.91
CA ILE A 45 2.72 -8.90 -10.20
C ILE A 45 2.23 -9.96 -11.17
N GLY A 46 1.35 -9.56 -12.10
CA GLY A 46 0.82 -10.43 -13.16
C GLY A 46 1.82 -10.64 -14.31
N GLY A 47 1.32 -11.19 -15.40
CA GLY A 47 2.07 -11.44 -16.61
C GLY A 47 1.73 -12.81 -17.19
N PRO A 48 2.63 -13.45 -17.98
CA PRO A 48 2.41 -14.82 -18.46
C PRO A 48 2.27 -15.85 -17.33
N ARG A 49 2.77 -15.50 -16.16
CA ARG A 49 2.57 -16.17 -14.86
C ARG A 49 2.81 -15.16 -13.76
N ASP A 50 2.16 -15.35 -12.63
CA ASP A 50 2.33 -14.50 -11.45
C ASP A 50 3.74 -14.61 -10.88
N LEU A 51 4.30 -13.47 -10.50
CA LEU A 51 5.64 -13.36 -9.92
C LEU A 51 5.56 -12.63 -8.59
N LEU A 52 5.97 -13.30 -7.52
CA LEU A 52 6.16 -12.67 -6.20
C LEU A 52 7.48 -11.91 -6.19
N LEU A 53 7.41 -10.60 -6.04
CA LEU A 53 8.56 -9.73 -5.85
C LEU A 53 8.76 -9.48 -4.36
N THR A 54 9.95 -9.71 -3.86
CA THR A 54 10.29 -9.55 -2.44
C THR A 54 11.54 -8.70 -2.30
N ILE A 55 11.45 -7.61 -1.54
CA ILE A 55 12.58 -6.79 -1.14
C ILE A 55 13.28 -7.47 0.04
N PRO A 56 14.58 -7.71 -0.01
CA PRO A 56 15.33 -8.26 1.12
C PRO A 56 15.51 -7.21 2.22
N LEU A 57 15.21 -7.59 3.46
CA LEU A 57 15.30 -6.72 4.64
C LEU A 57 16.41 -7.24 5.57
N ALA A 58 17.02 -6.32 6.32
CA ALA A 58 18.02 -6.64 7.32
C ALA A 58 17.44 -7.56 8.42
N HIS A 59 18.06 -8.71 8.62
CA HIS A 59 17.57 -9.72 9.57
C HIS A 59 17.61 -9.25 11.03
N GLU A 60 18.58 -8.42 11.38
CA GLU A 60 18.70 -7.80 12.70
C GLU A 60 17.53 -6.87 12.99
N ASP A 61 17.09 -6.06 12.02
CA ASP A 61 15.95 -5.15 12.18
C ASP A 61 14.64 -5.91 12.38
N LEU A 62 14.46 -7.02 11.62
CA LEU A 62 13.29 -7.90 11.77
C LEU A 62 13.28 -8.66 13.10
N ARG A 63 14.47 -8.99 13.66
CA ARG A 63 14.57 -9.62 14.99
C ARG A 63 14.28 -8.63 16.10
N ALA A 64 14.73 -7.39 15.93
CA ALA A 64 14.50 -6.30 16.87
C ALA A 64 13.09 -5.73 16.78
N GLU A 65 12.28 -6.19 15.79
CA GLU A 65 10.95 -5.68 15.50
C GLU A 65 10.95 -4.15 15.39
N ARG A 66 11.90 -3.61 14.60
CA ARG A 66 12.02 -2.17 14.39
C ARG A 66 10.75 -1.59 13.75
N PRO A 67 10.45 -0.30 13.97
CA PRO A 67 9.45 0.42 13.19
C PRO A 67 9.79 0.38 11.69
N ILE A 68 8.77 0.40 10.83
CA ILE A 68 8.92 0.25 9.36
C ILE A 68 9.86 1.32 8.79
N ASP A 69 9.80 2.54 9.30
CA ASP A 69 10.66 3.66 8.86
C ASP A 69 12.14 3.51 9.24
N GLU A 70 12.46 2.56 10.13
CA GLU A 70 13.82 2.23 10.56
C GLU A 70 14.33 0.88 10.02
N VAL A 71 13.52 0.17 9.22
CA VAL A 71 13.91 -1.13 8.67
C VAL A 71 14.76 -0.94 7.43
N HIS A 72 16.00 -1.43 7.49
CA HIS A 72 16.96 -1.32 6.40
C HIS A 72 16.79 -2.43 5.36
N LEU A 73 17.16 -2.08 4.14
CA LEU A 73 17.20 -2.98 2.99
C LEU A 73 18.56 -3.68 2.93
N VAL A 74 18.57 -4.85 2.32
CA VAL A 74 19.80 -5.52 1.89
C VAL A 74 19.94 -5.36 0.38
N ASP A 75 21.01 -4.73 -0.09
CA ASP A 75 21.28 -4.64 -1.52
C ASP A 75 21.92 -5.91 -2.04
N ASP A 76 21.10 -6.80 -2.57
CA ASP A 76 21.50 -8.03 -3.26
C ASP A 76 21.26 -7.96 -4.78
N GLY A 77 21.07 -6.73 -5.31
CA GLY A 77 20.72 -6.47 -6.70
C GLY A 77 19.22 -6.67 -7.00
N TRP A 78 18.35 -6.63 -5.98
CA TRP A 78 16.91 -6.82 -6.13
C TRP A 78 16.27 -5.80 -7.07
N ARG A 79 16.70 -4.53 -7.05
CA ARG A 79 16.17 -3.47 -7.91
C ARG A 79 16.23 -3.87 -9.38
N ARG A 80 17.40 -4.27 -9.86
CA ARG A 80 17.61 -4.71 -11.25
C ARG A 80 16.79 -5.95 -11.58
N ARG A 81 16.69 -6.91 -10.65
CA ARG A 81 15.88 -8.12 -10.85
C ARG A 81 14.40 -7.80 -10.95
N HIS A 82 13.88 -6.91 -10.08
CA HIS A 82 12.48 -6.51 -10.08
C HIS A 82 12.13 -5.69 -11.33
N TRP A 83 12.98 -4.73 -11.73
CA TRP A 83 12.77 -3.99 -12.99
C TRP A 83 12.69 -4.92 -14.19
N LYS A 84 13.62 -5.85 -14.31
CA LYS A 84 13.60 -6.86 -15.37
C LYS A 84 12.31 -7.71 -15.32
N ALA A 85 11.86 -8.10 -14.14
CA ALA A 85 10.61 -8.86 -13.97
C ALA A 85 9.39 -8.05 -14.42
N VAL A 86 9.30 -6.77 -14.04
CA VAL A 86 8.24 -5.85 -14.47
C VAL A 86 8.24 -5.66 -15.99
N GLN A 87 9.40 -5.45 -16.60
CA GLN A 87 9.52 -5.36 -18.06
C GLN A 87 9.07 -6.66 -18.75
N MET A 88 9.46 -7.81 -18.22
CA MET A 88 9.04 -9.11 -18.79
C MET A 88 7.53 -9.31 -18.67
N ALA A 89 6.94 -8.90 -17.56
CA ALA A 89 5.52 -9.02 -17.30
C ALA A 89 4.68 -8.09 -18.19
N TYR A 90 5.08 -6.83 -18.32
CA TYR A 90 4.20 -5.77 -18.81
C TYR A 90 4.65 -5.04 -20.08
N ARG A 91 5.81 -5.34 -20.69
CA ARG A 91 6.29 -4.61 -21.90
C ARG A 91 5.31 -4.64 -23.08
N ARG A 92 4.35 -5.57 -23.08
CA ARG A 92 3.30 -5.69 -24.10
C ARG A 92 1.94 -5.15 -23.62
N ALA A 93 1.83 -4.74 -22.35
CA ALA A 93 0.60 -4.17 -21.81
C ALA A 93 0.32 -2.80 -22.48
N PRO A 94 -0.95 -2.45 -22.68
CA PRO A 94 -1.34 -1.25 -23.43
C PRO A 94 -0.73 0.04 -22.88
N HIS A 95 -0.59 0.15 -21.56
CA HIS A 95 -0.13 1.36 -20.88
C HIS A 95 1.30 1.27 -20.30
N PHE A 96 2.07 0.24 -20.67
CA PHE A 96 3.45 0.09 -20.18
C PHE A 96 4.31 1.33 -20.42
N ARG A 97 4.22 1.92 -21.63
CA ARG A 97 5.03 3.10 -22.00
C ARG A 97 4.72 4.32 -21.13
N THR A 98 3.49 4.47 -20.69
CA THR A 98 3.05 5.57 -19.81
C THR A 98 3.77 5.52 -18.45
N HIS A 99 4.01 4.32 -17.94
CA HIS A 99 4.58 4.11 -16.60
C HIS A 99 6.06 3.75 -16.61
N ALA A 100 6.65 3.48 -17.80
CA ALA A 100 8.00 2.95 -17.92
C ALA A 100 9.08 3.90 -17.38
N GLU A 101 9.00 5.19 -17.68
CA GLU A 101 9.98 6.19 -17.26
C GLU A 101 10.02 6.32 -15.73
N PHE A 102 8.86 6.42 -15.07
CA PHE A 102 8.79 6.43 -13.62
C PHE A 102 9.40 5.17 -13.02
N LEU A 103 9.02 4.00 -13.51
CA LEU A 103 9.49 2.72 -12.96
C LEU A 103 10.98 2.50 -13.18
N GLU A 104 11.52 2.91 -14.31
CA GLU A 104 12.96 2.84 -14.58
C GLU A 104 13.73 3.72 -13.60
N SER A 105 13.31 4.97 -13.42
CA SER A 105 13.88 5.88 -12.42
C SER A 105 13.73 5.35 -11.00
N TYR A 106 12.54 4.86 -10.65
CA TYR A 106 12.27 4.28 -9.33
C TYR A 106 13.20 3.11 -8.99
N TYR A 107 13.39 2.16 -9.93
CA TYR A 107 14.29 1.02 -9.69
C TYR A 107 15.79 1.36 -9.85
N ALA A 108 16.13 2.50 -10.46
CA ALA A 108 17.49 3.02 -10.50
C ALA A 108 17.87 3.75 -9.20
N THR A 109 16.90 4.24 -8.44
CA THR A 109 17.12 4.97 -7.19
C THR A 109 17.69 4.05 -6.10
N GLU A 110 18.69 4.54 -5.37
CA GLU A 110 19.19 3.87 -4.17
C GLU A 110 18.32 4.19 -2.98
N PHE A 111 17.78 3.14 -2.38
CA PHE A 111 16.96 3.21 -1.18
C PHE A 111 17.68 2.54 -0.02
N THR A 112 17.55 3.10 1.17
CA THR A 112 18.16 2.60 2.40
C THR A 112 17.15 1.87 3.27
N THR A 113 15.92 2.40 3.36
CA THR A 113 14.87 1.87 4.23
C THR A 113 13.65 1.39 3.44
N LEU A 114 12.82 0.55 4.09
CA LEU A 114 11.58 0.08 3.50
C LEU A 114 10.60 1.23 3.18
N ASN A 115 10.58 2.25 4.02
CA ASN A 115 9.75 3.45 3.79
C ASN A 115 10.16 4.19 2.52
N GLU A 116 11.46 4.39 2.31
CA GLU A 116 11.97 5.07 1.11
C GLU A 116 11.57 4.36 -0.18
N VAL A 117 11.40 3.05 -0.16
CA VAL A 117 10.88 2.28 -1.30
C VAL A 117 9.37 2.42 -1.44
N CYS A 118 8.63 2.29 -0.33
CA CYS A 118 7.17 2.23 -0.40
C CYS A 118 6.54 3.56 -0.77
N LEU A 119 7.03 4.67 -0.18
CA LEU A 119 6.38 5.97 -0.28
C LEU A 119 6.34 6.53 -1.69
N PRO A 120 7.44 6.59 -2.47
CA PRO A 120 7.38 7.16 -3.83
C PRO A 120 6.46 6.38 -4.77
N PHE A 121 6.36 5.06 -4.60
CA PHE A 121 5.43 4.26 -5.39
C PHE A 121 3.97 4.50 -4.99
N ILE A 122 3.69 4.65 -3.69
CA ILE A 122 2.34 4.98 -3.20
C ILE A 122 1.92 6.35 -3.73
N ASP A 123 2.77 7.37 -3.61
CA ASP A 123 2.51 8.73 -4.09
C ASP A 123 2.23 8.74 -5.60
N TYR A 124 3.07 8.06 -6.37
CA TYR A 124 2.86 7.88 -7.80
C TYR A 124 1.50 7.25 -8.12
N CYS A 125 1.13 6.18 -7.41
CA CYS A 125 -0.15 5.52 -7.64
C CYS A 125 -1.35 6.41 -7.25
N LEU A 126 -1.25 7.20 -6.18
CA LEU A 126 -2.29 8.15 -5.80
C LEU A 126 -2.55 9.15 -6.93
N GLU A 127 -1.49 9.68 -7.54
CA GLU A 127 -1.58 10.58 -8.69
C GLU A 127 -2.24 9.89 -9.90
N GLN A 128 -1.76 8.69 -10.28
CA GLN A 128 -2.30 7.96 -11.43
C GLN A 128 -3.77 7.53 -11.24
N LEU A 129 -4.18 7.25 -10.01
CA LEU A 129 -5.55 6.89 -9.64
C LEU A 129 -6.44 8.10 -9.33
N LYS A 130 -5.89 9.33 -9.44
CA LYS A 130 -6.61 10.58 -9.13
C LYS A 130 -7.22 10.55 -7.72
N ILE A 131 -6.48 10.06 -6.74
CA ILE A 131 -6.89 10.01 -5.34
C ILE A 131 -6.29 11.22 -4.63
N ASP A 132 -7.12 12.21 -4.33
CA ASP A 132 -6.71 13.47 -3.72
C ASP A 132 -6.82 13.46 -2.18
N THR A 133 -7.10 12.30 -1.58
CA THR A 133 -7.17 12.13 -0.12
C THR A 133 -5.84 12.58 0.52
N PRO A 134 -5.85 13.55 1.46
CA PRO A 134 -4.65 13.94 2.18
C PRO A 134 -4.02 12.76 2.91
N VAL A 135 -2.69 12.59 2.76
CA VAL A 135 -1.94 11.50 3.38
C VAL A 135 -0.93 12.06 4.37
N HIS A 136 -1.00 11.64 5.62
CA HIS A 136 -0.04 11.95 6.68
C HIS A 136 0.75 10.71 7.09
N ARG A 137 1.94 10.88 7.64
CA ARG A 137 2.73 9.80 8.22
C ARG A 137 2.76 9.92 9.74
N ILE A 138 2.60 8.81 10.45
CA ILE A 138 2.69 8.80 11.92
C ILE A 138 4.04 9.33 12.40
N SER A 139 5.13 9.02 11.70
CA SER A 139 6.48 9.53 12.02
C SER A 139 6.60 11.07 12.00
N GLN A 140 5.66 11.76 11.37
CA GLN A 140 5.61 13.22 11.26
C GLN A 140 4.59 13.87 12.21
N LEU A 141 3.81 13.05 12.92
CA LEU A 141 2.82 13.54 13.87
C LEU A 141 3.41 13.55 15.28
N ASP A 142 3.18 14.64 16.01
CA ASP A 142 3.48 14.71 17.43
C ASP A 142 2.36 13.98 18.20
N LEU A 143 2.55 12.68 18.41
CA LEU A 143 1.63 11.82 19.14
C LEU A 143 2.28 11.32 20.43
N PRO A 144 1.51 11.16 21.52
CA PRO A 144 2.00 10.47 22.71
C PRO A 144 2.32 9.01 22.38
N ALA A 145 2.95 8.29 23.31
CA ALA A 145 3.19 6.87 23.17
C ALA A 145 1.85 6.11 22.96
N PHE A 146 1.82 5.24 21.97
CA PHE A 146 0.62 4.50 21.60
C PHE A 146 0.92 3.02 21.37
N ASP A 147 -0.12 2.24 21.39
CA ASP A 147 -0.13 0.84 21.00
C ASP A 147 -1.25 0.56 19.99
N ARG A 148 -1.48 -0.72 19.72
CA ARG A 148 -2.49 -1.18 18.76
C ARG A 148 -3.93 -0.82 19.17
N GLN A 149 -4.20 -0.61 20.45
CA GLN A 149 -5.55 -0.27 20.95
C GLN A 149 -5.78 1.24 20.99
N THR A 150 -4.73 2.00 21.28
CA THR A 150 -4.83 3.45 21.49
C THR A 150 -4.62 4.28 20.24
N ILE A 151 -4.03 3.71 19.17
CA ILE A 151 -3.70 4.48 17.95
C ILE A 151 -4.94 5.04 17.25
N ILE A 152 -6.05 4.30 17.19
CA ILE A 152 -7.28 4.77 16.50
C ILE A 152 -7.90 5.97 17.22
N PRO A 153 -8.20 5.91 18.55
CA PRO A 153 -8.74 7.07 19.24
C PRO A 153 -7.78 8.27 19.19
N LEU A 154 -6.47 8.07 19.32
CA LEU A 154 -5.49 9.16 19.20
C LEU A 154 -5.51 9.83 17.82
N LEU A 155 -5.62 9.07 16.74
CA LEU A 155 -5.73 9.65 15.40
C LEU A 155 -7.07 10.38 15.22
N CYS A 156 -8.18 9.80 15.71
CA CYS A 156 -9.48 10.46 15.65
C CYS A 156 -9.49 11.77 16.43
N GLU A 157 -8.94 11.79 17.62
CA GLU A 157 -8.78 13.03 18.43
C GLU A 157 -7.91 14.04 17.70
N ARG A 158 -6.73 13.63 17.22
CA ARG A 158 -5.75 14.50 16.56
C ARG A 158 -6.31 15.23 15.35
N PHE A 159 -7.18 14.57 14.59
CA PHE A 159 -7.77 15.10 13.36
C PHE A 159 -9.24 15.54 13.52
N GLY A 160 -9.85 15.37 14.67
CA GLY A 160 -11.27 15.69 14.90
C GLY A 160 -12.20 14.75 14.12
N ALA A 161 -11.83 13.49 13.97
CA ALA A 161 -12.60 12.50 13.24
C ALA A 161 -13.61 11.78 14.13
N ASP A 162 -14.78 11.48 13.58
CA ASP A 162 -15.89 10.77 14.23
C ASP A 162 -16.13 9.37 13.63
N ALA A 163 -15.34 9.01 12.61
CA ALA A 163 -15.38 7.68 12.00
C ALA A 163 -14.00 7.21 11.56
N PHE A 164 -13.78 5.90 11.65
CA PHE A 164 -12.54 5.24 11.24
C PHE A 164 -12.82 4.04 10.34
N ILE A 165 -12.20 4.00 9.16
CA ILE A 165 -12.23 2.83 8.28
C ILE A 165 -11.10 1.88 8.68
N ALA A 166 -11.48 0.76 9.33
CA ALA A 166 -10.59 -0.29 9.77
C ALA A 166 -10.42 -1.37 8.70
N GLY A 167 -9.26 -2.05 8.67
CA GLY A 167 -9.10 -3.24 7.82
C GLY A 167 -10.00 -4.40 8.30
N PRO A 168 -10.31 -5.40 7.43
CA PRO A 168 -11.23 -6.48 7.78
C PRO A 168 -10.74 -7.33 8.95
N GLN A 169 -9.42 -7.44 9.14
CA GLN A 169 -8.84 -8.18 10.26
C GLN A 169 -8.99 -7.47 11.60
N ALA A 170 -9.35 -6.19 11.61
CA ALA A 170 -9.49 -5.42 12.85
C ALA A 170 -10.61 -5.97 13.74
N VAL A 171 -11.64 -6.59 13.17
CA VAL A 171 -12.72 -7.27 13.90
C VAL A 171 -12.21 -8.29 14.92
N ASN A 172 -11.05 -8.90 14.65
CA ASN A 172 -10.51 -9.98 15.49
C ASN A 172 -9.72 -9.46 16.71
N TYR A 173 -9.37 -8.18 16.77
CA TYR A 173 -8.49 -7.67 17.81
C TYR A 173 -8.85 -6.29 18.35
N LEU A 174 -9.64 -5.52 17.61
CA LEU A 174 -10.01 -4.18 18.04
C LEU A 174 -11.05 -4.29 19.17
N LYS A 175 -10.70 -3.73 20.32
CA LYS A 175 -11.62 -3.59 21.45
C LYS A 175 -12.43 -2.31 21.26
N THR A 176 -13.66 -2.33 21.73
CA THR A 176 -14.57 -1.16 21.67
C THR A 176 -14.32 -0.15 22.79
N ASP A 177 -13.64 -0.58 23.86
CA ASP A 177 -13.27 0.29 24.98
C ASP A 177 -12.32 1.40 24.49
N GLY A 178 -12.68 2.65 24.76
CA GLY A 178 -11.92 3.84 24.31
C GLY A 178 -12.25 4.29 22.90
N LEU A 179 -13.30 3.73 22.26
CA LEU A 179 -13.81 4.15 20.97
C LEU A 179 -15.18 4.83 21.07
N GLU A 180 -15.56 5.30 22.27
CA GLU A 180 -16.83 5.97 22.50
C GLU A 180 -16.93 7.23 21.61
N GLY A 181 -18.00 7.30 20.84
CA GLY A 181 -18.22 8.39 19.88
C GLY A 181 -17.49 8.24 18.55
N ILE A 182 -16.71 7.17 18.33
CA ILE A 182 -16.05 6.86 17.07
C ILE A 182 -16.76 5.71 16.38
N ARG A 183 -17.33 5.95 15.19
CA ARG A 183 -17.89 4.87 14.36
C ARG A 183 -16.76 4.10 13.68
N ILE A 184 -16.75 2.77 13.81
CA ILE A 184 -15.81 1.89 13.12
C ILE A 184 -16.48 1.25 11.92
N ASP A 185 -15.99 1.57 10.73
CA ASP A 185 -16.43 0.97 9.47
C ASP A 185 -15.41 -0.08 9.03
N TYR A 186 -15.79 -1.35 8.99
CA TYR A 186 -14.90 -2.41 8.53
C TYR A 186 -14.88 -2.45 7.00
N PHE A 187 -13.69 -2.25 6.44
CA PHE A 187 -13.51 -2.15 5.00
C PHE A 187 -13.61 -3.51 4.32
N HIS A 188 -14.64 -3.69 3.53
CA HIS A 188 -14.79 -4.82 2.63
C HIS A 188 -14.58 -4.35 1.19
N TYR A 189 -13.65 -4.97 0.49
CA TYR A 189 -13.35 -4.65 -0.90
C TYR A 189 -13.66 -5.85 -1.79
N ALA A 190 -14.73 -5.73 -2.60
CA ALA A 190 -15.01 -6.66 -3.67
C ALA A 190 -14.01 -6.39 -4.79
N HIS A 191 -13.08 -7.31 -5.02
CA HIS A 191 -12.04 -7.13 -6.03
C HIS A 191 -12.68 -7.10 -7.42
N PRO A 192 -12.52 -6.01 -8.20
CA PRO A 192 -13.08 -5.91 -9.54
C PRO A 192 -12.38 -6.88 -10.50
N VAL A 193 -13.12 -7.31 -11.51
CA VAL A 193 -12.56 -8.00 -12.66
C VAL A 193 -12.23 -6.95 -13.71
N TYR A 194 -11.02 -6.97 -14.25
CA TYR A 194 -10.54 -6.05 -15.27
C TYR A 194 -9.70 -6.81 -16.32
N PRO A 195 -9.50 -6.27 -17.51
CA PRO A 195 -8.65 -6.88 -18.52
C PRO A 195 -7.24 -7.09 -18.03
N GLN A 196 -6.68 -8.27 -18.19
CA GLN A 196 -5.29 -8.61 -17.88
C GLN A 196 -4.62 -9.26 -19.09
N ALA A 197 -3.30 -9.09 -19.21
CA ALA A 197 -2.52 -9.78 -20.21
C ALA A 197 -2.40 -11.26 -19.85
N GLY A 198 -3.18 -12.12 -20.46
CA GLY A 198 -3.19 -13.56 -20.22
C GLY A 198 -4.53 -14.21 -20.57
N ASN A 199 -4.64 -15.52 -20.31
CA ASN A 199 -5.84 -16.31 -20.60
C ASN A 199 -6.79 -16.44 -19.39
N SER A 200 -6.38 -15.99 -18.21
CA SER A 200 -7.15 -16.08 -16.97
C SER A 200 -6.97 -14.82 -16.15
N PHE A 201 -8.03 -14.45 -15.44
CA PHE A 201 -7.98 -13.36 -14.47
C PHE A 201 -7.38 -13.83 -13.14
N HIS A 202 -6.46 -13.02 -12.59
CA HIS A 202 -5.82 -13.24 -11.30
C HIS A 202 -6.13 -12.06 -10.38
N SER A 203 -6.82 -12.32 -9.28
CA SER A 203 -7.16 -11.28 -8.28
C SER A 203 -6.00 -11.00 -7.33
N HIS A 204 -6.08 -9.88 -6.62
CA HIS A 204 -5.15 -9.50 -5.54
C HIS A 204 -3.69 -9.26 -5.98
N LEU A 205 -3.47 -9.01 -7.25
CA LEU A 205 -2.19 -8.52 -7.75
C LEU A 205 -1.92 -7.09 -7.27
N SER A 206 -0.66 -6.66 -7.39
CA SER A 206 -0.29 -5.25 -7.23
C SER A 206 -1.15 -4.35 -8.12
N VAL A 207 -1.46 -3.13 -7.66
CA VAL A 207 -2.12 -2.10 -8.46
C VAL A 207 -1.38 -1.80 -9.76
N LEU A 208 -0.08 -2.10 -9.80
CA LEU A 208 0.72 -1.99 -11.01
C LEU A 208 0.11 -2.78 -12.18
N ASP A 209 -0.45 -3.97 -11.91
CA ASP A 209 -1.13 -4.78 -12.93
C ASP A 209 -2.32 -4.03 -13.54
N LEU A 210 -3.14 -3.41 -12.70
CA LEU A 210 -4.27 -2.60 -13.16
C LEU A 210 -3.79 -1.40 -14.00
N LEU A 211 -2.82 -0.63 -13.51
CA LEU A 211 -2.29 0.54 -14.22
C LEU A 211 -1.74 0.16 -15.60
N MET A 212 -1.02 -0.95 -15.70
CA MET A 212 -0.45 -1.44 -16.96
C MET A 212 -1.51 -1.87 -17.98
N ASN A 213 -2.61 -2.45 -17.52
CA ASN A 213 -3.63 -3.00 -18.39
C ASN A 213 -4.78 -2.03 -18.70
N CYS A 214 -5.14 -1.15 -17.76
CA CYS A 214 -6.31 -0.27 -17.84
C CYS A 214 -5.98 1.22 -17.92
N GLY A 215 -4.75 1.63 -17.58
CA GLY A 215 -4.33 3.05 -17.67
C GLY A 215 -5.28 4.00 -16.97
N PRO A 216 -5.82 5.03 -17.66
CA PRO A 216 -6.68 6.06 -17.06
C PRO A 216 -7.98 5.50 -16.42
N GLU A 217 -8.49 4.36 -16.89
CA GLU A 217 -9.70 3.72 -16.34
C GLU A 217 -9.45 3.11 -14.96
N SER A 218 -8.19 2.93 -14.58
CA SER A 218 -7.80 2.38 -13.29
C SER A 218 -8.38 3.14 -12.11
N ALA A 219 -8.55 4.45 -12.24
CA ALA A 219 -9.12 5.31 -11.20
C ALA A 219 -10.55 4.91 -10.82
N ASP A 220 -11.39 4.66 -11.82
CA ASP A 220 -12.79 4.27 -11.61
C ASP A 220 -12.90 2.81 -11.16
N ILE A 221 -12.08 1.94 -11.74
CA ILE A 221 -12.04 0.52 -11.37
C ILE A 221 -11.65 0.35 -9.89
N VAL A 222 -10.66 1.08 -9.38
CA VAL A 222 -10.24 1.02 -7.97
C VAL A 222 -11.36 1.47 -7.03
N ARG A 223 -12.10 2.51 -7.39
CA ARG A 223 -13.23 3.00 -6.58
C ARG A 223 -14.43 2.06 -6.59
N GLY A 224 -14.47 1.10 -7.52
CA GLY A 224 -15.60 0.20 -7.72
C GLY A 224 -16.79 0.90 -8.37
N THR A 225 -16.56 1.98 -9.10
CA THR A 225 -17.57 2.62 -9.96
C THR A 225 -17.72 1.74 -11.21
N PRO A 226 -18.92 1.35 -11.62
CA PRO A 226 -19.10 0.65 -12.89
C PRO A 226 -18.58 1.53 -14.02
N ALA A 227 -17.81 0.95 -14.92
CA ALA A 227 -17.40 1.60 -16.15
C ALA A 227 -18.60 1.86 -17.07
#